data_ef17fb207bc25135d6a57eabdcf650eb
#
_entry.id   ef17fb207bc25135d6a57eabdcf650eb
#
_cell.length_a   1.000
_cell.length_b   1.000
_cell.length_c   1.000
_cell.angle_alpha   90.00
_cell.angle_beta   90.00
_cell.angle_gamma   90.00
#
_symmetry.space_group_name_H-M   'P 1'
#
loop_
_entity.id
_entity.type
_entity.pdbx_description
1 polymer ?
#
loop_
_entity_poly.entity_id
_entity_poly.type
_entity_poly.pdbx_seq_one_letter_code
_entity_poly.pdbx_strand_id
1 'polypeptide(L)'
;MKKVIVAGAGIGGLSAAVNLAKNGFDVTVIESKQKNELGYDWRDTILKEIFERADISVPDDSHFESHVKVCYRNPDKSRKLVSLLEPDKRVVSVDRKFLASHLVSEAEKYSVKFVFGTVIESALFSDGRVVGVKTSDGEFYSDLVIDSAGIQSAVRNSLPESAGVCKGTPKTDTLYTYRAYYERITDEMSDPPFHFYFYHMGRKGIDWVITHKDYIDILVGSFSPLTEKEIEDAVNDFRGEFPYMGTGILRGGQKSRIPLGRTLPVIVCDGYAAVGDSAVMIEPLSGSGISQSMLGGKILAETVINSASGELTKEILWKYQYRYFKEFAEKNIPDDIIKGFLSYTSAEELDYLVKSRILTEKEFSGGSDIKLTFGDIMTKVGALLRRLVLIKKLLTIAKSLMKYKKVCASMPSEYDRDAIEKWQRAYIEF
;
A
#
# COMPACT_ATOMS: atom_id res chain seq x y z
N MET A 1 20.16 -22.84 -15.38
CA MET A 1 18.89 -22.29 -14.81
C MET A 1 19.28 -21.17 -13.88
N LYS A 2 18.71 -19.96 -14.06
CA LYS A 2 19.04 -18.81 -13.20
C LYS A 2 18.44 -19.01 -11.82
N LYS A 3 19.23 -18.66 -10.81
CA LYS A 3 18.83 -18.69 -9.41
C LYS A 3 18.25 -17.35 -8.99
N VAL A 4 17.07 -17.35 -8.41
CA VAL A 4 16.42 -16.15 -7.88
C VAL A 4 16.13 -16.34 -6.40
N ILE A 5 16.53 -15.37 -5.58
CA ILE A 5 16.14 -15.29 -4.18
C ILE A 5 15.03 -14.25 -4.06
N VAL A 6 13.95 -14.62 -3.40
CA VAL A 6 12.91 -13.69 -2.96
C VAL A 6 13.10 -13.47 -1.45
N ALA A 7 13.46 -12.27 -1.08
CA ALA A 7 13.69 -11.86 0.30
C ALA A 7 12.37 -11.41 0.93
N GLY A 8 11.81 -12.26 1.77
CA GLY A 8 10.49 -12.12 2.39
C GLY A 8 9.35 -12.70 1.56
N ALA A 9 8.43 -13.42 2.22
CA ALA A 9 7.22 -13.96 1.61
C ALA A 9 6.09 -12.91 1.47
N GLY A 10 6.46 -11.68 1.09
CA GLY A 10 5.50 -10.61 0.78
C GLY A 10 4.71 -10.93 -0.49
N ILE A 11 3.51 -10.35 -0.61
CA ILE A 11 2.57 -10.64 -1.71
C ILE A 11 3.19 -10.39 -3.09
N GLY A 12 3.93 -9.30 -3.26
CA GLY A 12 4.61 -8.98 -4.52
C GLY A 12 5.72 -9.97 -4.86
N GLY A 13 6.50 -10.38 -3.85
CA GLY A 13 7.55 -11.37 -3.99
C GLY A 13 7.01 -12.76 -4.34
N LEU A 14 5.94 -13.20 -3.68
CA LEU A 14 5.27 -14.46 -4.00
C LEU A 14 4.68 -14.45 -5.40
N SER A 15 4.06 -13.33 -5.83
CA SER A 15 3.57 -13.17 -7.21
C SER A 15 4.71 -13.29 -8.24
N ALA A 16 5.86 -12.66 -7.98
CA ALA A 16 7.04 -12.80 -8.83
C ALA A 16 7.58 -14.25 -8.83
N ALA A 17 7.64 -14.88 -7.64
CA ALA A 17 8.12 -16.26 -7.49
C ALA A 17 7.31 -17.26 -8.31
N VAL A 18 5.96 -17.18 -8.22
CA VAL A 18 5.05 -18.03 -9.01
C VAL A 18 5.33 -17.88 -10.50
N ASN A 19 5.36 -16.65 -11.00
CA ASN A 19 5.51 -16.37 -12.42
C ASN A 19 6.90 -16.76 -12.96
N LEU A 20 7.96 -16.56 -12.18
CA LEU A 20 9.31 -16.99 -12.55
C LEU A 20 9.45 -18.50 -12.55
N ALA A 21 8.94 -19.19 -11.52
CA ALA A 21 9.01 -20.65 -11.42
C ALA A 21 8.22 -21.32 -12.54
N LYS A 22 7.02 -20.82 -12.92
CA LYS A 22 6.28 -21.27 -14.11
C LYS A 22 7.13 -21.24 -15.39
N ASN A 23 8.12 -20.35 -15.46
CA ASN A 23 9.00 -20.16 -16.61
C ASN A 23 10.40 -20.75 -16.40
N GLY A 24 10.56 -21.71 -15.47
CA GLY A 24 11.75 -22.52 -15.32
C GLY A 24 12.92 -21.88 -14.57
N PHE A 25 12.68 -20.83 -13.77
CA PHE A 25 13.70 -20.28 -12.88
C PHE A 25 13.80 -21.13 -11.59
N ASP A 26 15.01 -21.22 -11.01
CA ASP A 26 15.22 -21.83 -9.68
C ASP A 26 14.98 -20.76 -8.62
N VAL A 27 13.79 -20.77 -8.02
CA VAL A 27 13.35 -19.73 -7.08
C VAL A 27 13.39 -20.25 -5.66
N THR A 28 14.03 -19.47 -4.76
CA THR A 28 14.03 -19.71 -3.31
C THR A 28 13.47 -18.49 -2.59
N VAL A 29 12.43 -18.67 -1.79
CA VAL A 29 11.86 -17.65 -0.90
C VAL A 29 12.44 -17.84 0.49
N ILE A 30 13.03 -16.79 1.07
CA ILE A 30 13.56 -16.80 2.43
C ILE A 30 12.69 -15.87 3.28
N GLU A 31 12.12 -16.41 4.36
CA GLU A 31 11.15 -15.70 5.20
C GLU A 31 11.47 -15.91 6.69
N SER A 32 11.40 -14.84 7.46
CA SER A 32 11.68 -14.83 8.90
C SER A 32 10.61 -15.54 9.74
N LYS A 33 9.37 -15.55 9.29
CA LYS A 33 8.25 -16.21 9.94
C LYS A 33 8.13 -17.68 9.54
N GLN A 34 7.43 -18.44 10.36
CA GLN A 34 7.01 -19.78 9.97
C GLN A 34 5.84 -19.71 8.97
N LYS A 35 5.62 -20.78 8.19
CA LYS A 35 4.57 -20.85 7.16
C LYS A 35 3.18 -20.49 7.68
N ASN A 36 2.84 -20.95 8.88
CA ASN A 36 1.54 -20.72 9.54
C ASN A 36 1.38 -19.31 10.17
N GLU A 37 2.45 -18.52 10.20
CA GLU A 37 2.45 -17.17 10.75
C GLU A 37 2.34 -16.08 9.66
N LEU A 38 2.28 -16.50 8.39
CA LEU A 38 2.20 -15.57 7.25
C LEU A 38 0.84 -14.87 7.21
N GLY A 39 0.87 -13.62 6.74
CA GLY A 39 -0.30 -12.77 6.65
C GLY A 39 -0.65 -12.09 7.98
N TYR A 40 -1.44 -11.05 7.90
CA TYR A 40 -2.04 -10.40 9.06
C TYR A 40 -3.32 -11.11 9.46
N ASP A 41 -3.73 -10.98 10.71
CA ASP A 41 -4.95 -11.62 11.21
C ASP A 41 -6.19 -10.75 10.99
N TRP A 42 -6.39 -10.31 9.76
CA TRP A 42 -7.56 -9.55 9.30
C TRP A 42 -7.81 -9.72 7.80
N ARG A 43 -8.86 -9.09 7.32
CA ARG A 43 -9.24 -9.07 5.89
C ARG A 43 -8.88 -7.71 5.30
N ASP A 44 -8.51 -7.68 4.02
CA ASP A 44 -8.29 -6.45 3.27
C ASP A 44 -9.02 -6.48 1.94
N THR A 45 -9.31 -5.28 1.42
CA THR A 45 -10.04 -5.08 0.17
C THR A 45 -9.10 -5.18 -1.03
N ILE A 46 -9.55 -5.89 -2.06
CA ILE A 46 -8.84 -6.07 -3.33
C ILE A 46 -9.80 -6.01 -4.53
N LEU A 47 -9.26 -5.81 -5.72
CA LEU A 47 -9.97 -6.10 -6.96
C LEU A 47 -9.86 -7.59 -7.25
N LYS A 48 -11.01 -8.31 -7.39
CA LYS A 48 -11.02 -9.77 -7.61
C LYS A 48 -10.25 -10.18 -8.87
N GLU A 49 -10.33 -9.37 -9.93
CA GLU A 49 -9.61 -9.57 -11.20
C GLU A 49 -8.08 -9.58 -11.06
N ILE A 50 -7.55 -9.21 -9.87
CA ILE A 50 -6.10 -9.14 -9.65
C ILE A 50 -5.42 -10.49 -9.83
N PHE A 51 -6.09 -11.58 -9.47
CA PHE A 51 -5.54 -12.93 -9.60
C PHE A 51 -5.28 -13.28 -11.07
N GLU A 52 -6.28 -13.08 -11.94
CA GLU A 52 -6.13 -13.31 -13.39
C GLU A 52 -5.06 -12.39 -13.99
N ARG A 53 -5.08 -11.11 -13.63
CA ARG A 53 -4.10 -10.13 -14.12
C ARG A 53 -2.69 -10.45 -13.67
N ALA A 54 -2.51 -11.02 -12.49
CA ALA A 54 -1.21 -11.46 -11.96
C ALA A 54 -0.81 -12.87 -12.44
N ASP A 55 -1.61 -13.54 -13.27
CA ASP A 55 -1.43 -14.92 -13.71
C ASP A 55 -1.31 -15.89 -12.52
N ILE A 56 -2.23 -15.75 -11.58
CA ILE A 56 -2.35 -16.59 -10.38
C ILE A 56 -3.76 -17.16 -10.35
N SER A 57 -3.93 -18.41 -9.88
CA SER A 57 -5.25 -19.03 -9.82
C SER A 57 -6.20 -18.23 -8.92
N VAL A 58 -7.44 -18.03 -9.40
CA VAL A 58 -8.48 -17.34 -8.63
C VAL A 58 -8.98 -18.27 -7.53
N PRO A 59 -8.98 -17.85 -6.25
CA PRO A 59 -9.60 -18.61 -5.18
C PRO A 59 -11.10 -18.81 -5.38
N ASP A 60 -11.66 -19.81 -4.70
CA ASP A 60 -13.11 -20.02 -4.66
C ASP A 60 -13.83 -18.82 -4.04
N ASP A 61 -15.03 -18.52 -4.52
CA ASP A 61 -15.84 -17.36 -4.11
C ASP A 61 -16.17 -17.32 -2.62
N SER A 62 -16.18 -18.46 -1.94
CA SER A 62 -16.38 -18.57 -0.49
C SER A 62 -15.31 -17.85 0.34
N HIS A 63 -14.15 -17.55 -0.24
CA HIS A 63 -13.08 -16.79 0.40
C HIS A 63 -13.24 -15.27 0.30
N PHE A 64 -14.23 -14.79 -0.45
CA PHE A 64 -14.48 -13.36 -0.66
C PHE A 64 -15.74 -12.91 0.06
N GLU A 65 -15.67 -11.70 0.64
CA GLU A 65 -16.82 -10.99 1.17
C GLU A 65 -17.14 -9.78 0.31
N SER A 66 -18.43 -9.44 0.18
CA SER A 66 -18.86 -8.29 -0.58
C SER A 66 -18.42 -6.98 0.07
N HIS A 67 -18.07 -6.02 -0.76
CA HIS A 67 -17.85 -4.65 -0.31
C HIS A 67 -19.18 -4.03 0.14
N VAL A 68 -19.12 -3.11 1.12
CA VAL A 68 -20.30 -2.46 1.71
C VAL A 68 -20.27 -0.94 1.48
N LYS A 69 -21.44 -0.31 1.58
CA LYS A 69 -21.55 1.15 1.56
C LYS A 69 -20.85 1.77 2.76
N VAL A 70 -20.25 2.94 2.53
CA VAL A 70 -19.43 3.65 3.53
C VAL A 70 -20.11 4.93 3.95
N CYS A 71 -20.08 5.20 5.25
CA CYS A 71 -20.45 6.48 5.86
C CYS A 71 -19.17 7.21 6.31
N TYR A 72 -18.82 8.28 5.66
CA TYR A 72 -17.70 9.13 6.09
C TYR A 72 -18.16 10.11 7.15
N ARG A 73 -17.38 10.24 8.22
CA ARG A 73 -17.61 11.14 9.35
C ARG A 73 -16.55 12.24 9.35
N ASN A 74 -16.98 13.47 9.45
CA ASN A 74 -16.08 14.60 9.68
C ASN A 74 -15.54 14.60 11.13
N PRO A 75 -14.49 15.39 11.46
CA PRO A 75 -13.82 15.34 12.76
C PRO A 75 -14.73 15.50 13.98
N ASP A 76 -15.72 16.41 13.94
CA ASP A 76 -16.66 16.62 15.05
C ASP A 76 -17.90 15.70 15.00
N LYS A 77 -17.94 14.73 14.07
CA LYS A 77 -19.02 13.77 13.85
C LYS A 77 -20.39 14.37 13.53
N SER A 78 -20.49 15.68 13.34
CA SER A 78 -21.78 16.37 13.11
C SER A 78 -22.37 16.11 11.73
N ARG A 79 -21.59 15.61 10.77
CA ARG A 79 -22.01 15.32 9.40
C ARG A 79 -21.73 13.86 9.06
N LYS A 80 -22.67 13.28 8.32
CA LYS A 80 -22.56 11.96 7.71
C LYS A 80 -22.61 12.13 6.21
N LEU A 81 -21.57 11.72 5.52
CA LEU A 81 -21.50 11.66 4.06
C LEU A 81 -21.56 10.19 3.67
N VAL A 82 -22.69 9.75 3.15
CA VAL A 82 -22.91 8.34 2.80
C VAL A 82 -22.58 8.15 1.32
N SER A 83 -21.81 7.12 0.99
CA SER A 83 -21.57 6.76 -0.41
C SER A 83 -22.90 6.55 -1.15
N LEU A 84 -23.08 7.31 -2.23
CA LEU A 84 -24.28 7.21 -3.09
C LEU A 84 -24.16 6.09 -4.12
N LEU A 85 -22.94 5.61 -4.35
CA LEU A 85 -22.67 4.54 -5.29
C LEU A 85 -22.92 3.17 -4.64
N GLU A 86 -23.52 2.27 -5.39
CA GLU A 86 -23.58 0.87 -4.99
C GLU A 86 -22.15 0.29 -4.92
N PRO A 87 -21.89 -0.61 -3.98
CA PRO A 87 -20.60 -1.29 -3.89
C PRO A 87 -20.25 -1.98 -5.21
N ASP A 88 -19.03 -1.78 -5.70
CA ASP A 88 -18.54 -2.47 -6.89
C ASP A 88 -18.33 -3.96 -6.57
N LYS A 89 -19.06 -4.85 -7.22
CA LYS A 89 -18.96 -6.31 -7.04
C LYS A 89 -17.57 -6.87 -7.39
N ARG A 90 -16.76 -6.12 -8.14
CA ARG A 90 -15.36 -6.48 -8.43
C ARG A 90 -14.45 -6.23 -7.23
N VAL A 91 -14.87 -5.35 -6.32
CA VAL A 91 -14.16 -5.03 -5.08
C VAL A 91 -14.63 -5.98 -4.00
N VAL A 92 -13.72 -6.80 -3.48
CA VAL A 92 -14.00 -7.84 -2.49
C VAL A 92 -13.02 -7.77 -1.34
N SER A 93 -13.44 -8.26 -0.18
CA SER A 93 -12.59 -8.43 0.99
C SER A 93 -12.08 -9.87 1.06
N VAL A 94 -10.77 -10.04 1.27
CA VAL A 94 -10.09 -11.33 1.39
C VAL A 94 -9.29 -11.42 2.69
N ASP A 95 -9.31 -12.58 3.32
CA ASP A 95 -8.49 -12.86 4.50
C ASP A 95 -7.01 -12.88 4.15
N ARG A 96 -6.17 -12.16 4.90
CA ARG A 96 -4.73 -12.00 4.62
C ARG A 96 -3.93 -13.26 4.89
N LYS A 97 -4.31 -14.06 5.90
CA LYS A 97 -3.66 -15.36 6.15
C LYS A 97 -4.00 -16.35 5.03
N PHE A 98 -5.29 -16.36 4.62
CA PHE A 98 -5.71 -17.18 3.48
C PHE A 98 -4.96 -16.75 2.20
N LEU A 99 -4.91 -15.45 1.89
CA LEU A 99 -4.22 -14.94 0.69
C LEU A 99 -2.73 -15.34 0.68
N ALA A 100 -2.03 -15.21 1.81
CA ALA A 100 -0.64 -15.63 1.92
C ALA A 100 -0.49 -17.15 1.70
N SER A 101 -1.34 -17.96 2.33
CA SER A 101 -1.35 -19.42 2.16
C SER A 101 -1.65 -19.84 0.72
N HIS A 102 -2.61 -19.16 0.06
CA HIS A 102 -2.94 -19.41 -1.34
C HIS A 102 -1.74 -19.15 -2.27
N LEU A 103 -1.07 -17.99 -2.10
CA LEU A 103 0.11 -17.65 -2.90
C LEU A 103 1.29 -18.59 -2.66
N VAL A 104 1.51 -19.03 -1.42
CA VAL A 104 2.54 -20.05 -1.10
C VAL A 104 2.19 -21.36 -1.78
N SER A 105 0.93 -21.81 -1.70
CA SER A 105 0.50 -23.04 -2.34
C SER A 105 0.63 -22.98 -3.87
N GLU A 106 0.33 -21.82 -4.47
CA GLU A 106 0.57 -21.62 -5.90
C GLU A 106 2.06 -21.73 -6.26
N ALA A 107 2.93 -21.12 -5.44
CA ALA A 107 4.38 -21.20 -5.66
C ALA A 107 4.93 -22.63 -5.51
N GLU A 108 4.44 -23.37 -4.53
CA GLU A 108 4.83 -24.78 -4.29
C GLU A 108 4.46 -25.69 -5.49
N LYS A 109 3.36 -25.44 -6.20
CA LYS A 109 2.99 -26.18 -7.43
C LYS A 109 4.07 -26.13 -8.51
N TYR A 110 4.86 -25.07 -8.55
CA TYR A 110 5.93 -24.85 -9.51
C TYR A 110 7.33 -25.07 -8.92
N SER A 111 7.41 -25.80 -7.80
CA SER A 111 8.67 -26.18 -7.16
C SER A 111 9.50 -25.02 -6.60
N VAL A 112 8.86 -23.92 -6.23
CA VAL A 112 9.50 -22.84 -5.45
C VAL A 112 9.94 -23.42 -4.10
N LYS A 113 11.21 -23.18 -3.74
CA LYS A 113 11.78 -23.58 -2.45
C LYS A 113 11.48 -22.51 -1.40
N PHE A 114 11.16 -22.94 -0.18
CA PHE A 114 10.94 -22.06 0.95
C PHE A 114 11.91 -22.34 2.08
N VAL A 115 12.50 -21.29 2.64
CA VAL A 115 13.33 -21.31 3.84
C VAL A 115 12.64 -20.42 4.86
N PHE A 116 11.83 -21.04 5.71
CA PHE A 116 11.07 -20.35 6.77
C PHE A 116 11.88 -20.24 8.07
N GLY A 117 11.57 -19.25 8.90
CA GLY A 117 12.22 -19.03 10.20
C GLY A 117 13.62 -18.44 10.09
N THR A 118 14.04 -18.01 8.90
CA THR A 118 15.38 -17.50 8.61
C THR A 118 15.38 -16.00 8.40
N VAL A 119 16.10 -15.25 9.23
CA VAL A 119 16.17 -13.80 9.18
C VAL A 119 17.20 -13.35 8.16
N ILE A 120 16.79 -12.51 7.22
CA ILE A 120 17.71 -11.84 6.29
C ILE A 120 18.31 -10.62 6.97
N GLU A 121 19.66 -10.57 7.04
CA GLU A 121 20.41 -9.51 7.72
C GLU A 121 20.86 -8.40 6.76
N SER A 122 21.27 -8.78 5.54
CA SER A 122 21.78 -7.83 4.54
C SER A 122 21.82 -8.41 3.12
N ALA A 123 22.01 -7.54 2.13
CA ALA A 123 22.46 -7.95 0.80
C ALA A 123 23.94 -8.39 0.82
N LEU A 124 24.28 -9.36 -0.02
CA LEU A 124 25.66 -9.62 -0.45
C LEU A 124 25.94 -8.80 -1.70
N PHE A 125 26.85 -7.84 -1.58
CA PHE A 125 27.20 -6.92 -2.67
C PHE A 125 28.65 -7.10 -3.05
N SER A 126 28.94 -7.45 -4.29
CA SER A 126 30.31 -7.67 -4.83
C SER A 126 30.38 -7.16 -6.26
N ASP A 127 31.50 -6.57 -6.63
CA ASP A 127 31.80 -6.11 -7.99
C ASP A 127 30.69 -5.23 -8.61
N GLY A 128 30.09 -4.37 -7.78
CA GLY A 128 29.08 -3.41 -8.22
C GLY A 128 27.67 -3.99 -8.32
N ARG A 129 27.43 -5.25 -7.94
CA ARG A 129 26.13 -5.92 -8.03
C ARG A 129 25.73 -6.65 -6.76
N VAL A 130 24.44 -6.90 -6.62
CA VAL A 130 23.90 -7.82 -5.62
C VAL A 130 24.09 -9.25 -6.13
N VAL A 131 24.71 -10.11 -5.30
CA VAL A 131 24.99 -11.51 -5.62
C VAL A 131 24.28 -12.50 -4.72
N GLY A 132 23.47 -12.01 -3.76
CA GLY A 132 22.74 -12.84 -2.81
C GLY A 132 22.34 -12.08 -1.56
N VAL A 133 22.05 -12.83 -0.49
CA VAL A 133 21.70 -12.32 0.83
C VAL A 133 22.47 -13.04 1.94
N LYS A 134 22.82 -12.30 2.98
CA LYS A 134 23.29 -12.83 4.25
C LYS A 134 22.11 -13.03 5.17
N THR A 135 22.07 -14.17 5.83
CA THR A 135 21.00 -14.55 6.76
C THR A 135 21.56 -15.03 8.09
N SER A 136 20.68 -15.25 9.08
CA SER A 136 21.03 -15.90 10.35
C SER A 136 21.67 -17.28 10.19
N ASP A 137 21.35 -17.99 9.09
CA ASP A 137 21.76 -19.37 8.85
C ASP A 137 22.89 -19.51 7.82
N GLY A 138 23.45 -18.37 7.35
CA GLY A 138 24.55 -18.33 6.40
C GLY A 138 24.24 -17.46 5.17
N GLU A 139 25.03 -17.65 4.12
CA GLU A 139 24.94 -16.87 2.89
C GLU A 139 24.26 -17.67 1.78
N PHE A 140 23.34 -17.00 1.08
CA PHE A 140 22.64 -17.55 -0.08
C PHE A 140 22.98 -16.71 -1.32
N TYR A 141 23.46 -17.37 -2.37
CA TYR A 141 23.89 -16.74 -3.61
C TYR A 141 22.88 -16.94 -4.73
N SER A 142 22.66 -15.88 -5.54
CA SER A 142 21.73 -15.88 -6.66
C SER A 142 22.12 -14.90 -7.77
N ASP A 143 21.51 -15.05 -8.94
CA ASP A 143 21.63 -14.13 -10.07
C ASP A 143 20.77 -12.87 -9.88
N LEU A 144 19.69 -12.96 -9.07
CA LEU A 144 18.76 -11.89 -8.74
C LEU A 144 18.25 -12.04 -7.31
N VAL A 145 18.22 -10.94 -6.58
CA VAL A 145 17.50 -10.79 -5.32
C VAL A 145 16.27 -9.91 -5.56
N ILE A 146 15.09 -10.48 -5.32
CA ILE A 146 13.81 -9.74 -5.31
C ILE A 146 13.48 -9.40 -3.87
N ASP A 147 13.54 -8.12 -3.54
CA ASP A 147 13.29 -7.63 -2.17
C ASP A 147 11.80 -7.39 -1.94
N SER A 148 11.18 -8.27 -1.17
CA SER A 148 9.79 -8.23 -0.70
C SER A 148 9.70 -8.23 0.83
N ALA A 149 10.79 -7.76 1.52
CA ALA A 149 10.91 -7.76 2.97
C ALA A 149 10.20 -6.58 3.65
N GLY A 150 9.43 -5.80 2.90
CA GLY A 150 8.60 -4.72 3.41
C GLY A 150 9.36 -3.40 3.62
N ILE A 151 8.68 -2.44 4.27
CA ILE A 151 9.15 -1.05 4.39
C ILE A 151 10.53 -0.94 5.08
N GLN A 152 10.84 -1.85 6.00
CA GLN A 152 12.10 -1.86 6.76
C GLN A 152 13.14 -2.83 6.20
N SER A 153 13.05 -3.20 4.92
CA SER A 153 13.92 -4.18 4.29
C SER A 153 15.41 -4.04 4.69
N ALA A 154 15.94 -5.10 5.29
CA ALA A 154 17.36 -5.18 5.61
C ALA A 154 18.21 -5.26 4.33
N VAL A 155 17.68 -5.89 3.26
CA VAL A 155 18.36 -5.98 1.95
C VAL A 155 18.57 -4.57 1.38
N ARG A 156 17.48 -3.80 1.20
CA ARG A 156 17.55 -2.44 0.64
C ARG A 156 18.43 -1.51 1.49
N ASN A 157 18.28 -1.57 2.82
CA ASN A 157 18.96 -0.67 3.73
C ASN A 157 20.48 -0.94 3.82
N SER A 158 20.92 -2.16 3.55
CA SER A 158 22.35 -2.55 3.55
C SER A 158 23.06 -2.24 2.23
N LEU A 159 22.34 -1.91 1.15
CA LEU A 159 22.97 -1.58 -0.13
C LEU A 159 23.88 -0.35 0.02
N PRO A 160 25.09 -0.34 -0.62
CA PRO A 160 25.93 0.84 -0.64
C PRO A 160 25.29 1.98 -1.45
N GLU A 161 25.70 3.22 -1.21
CA GLU A 161 25.19 4.38 -1.98
C GLU A 161 25.50 4.25 -3.47
N SER A 162 26.62 3.60 -3.82
CA SER A 162 27.00 3.33 -5.21
C SER A 162 25.99 2.48 -6.00
N ALA A 163 25.15 1.70 -5.31
CA ALA A 163 24.06 0.95 -5.93
C ALA A 163 22.95 1.88 -6.50
N GLY A 164 22.86 3.12 -6.01
CA GLY A 164 21.90 4.12 -6.47
C GLY A 164 20.44 3.86 -6.06
N VAL A 165 20.16 2.80 -5.31
CA VAL A 165 18.81 2.44 -4.86
C VAL A 165 18.34 3.38 -3.76
N CYS A 166 17.11 3.83 -3.86
CA CYS A 166 16.51 4.69 -2.84
C CYS A 166 16.17 3.89 -1.57
N LYS A 167 16.71 4.35 -0.41
CA LYS A 167 16.63 3.58 0.85
C LYS A 167 15.35 3.72 1.64
N GLY A 168 14.48 4.68 1.33
CA GLY A 168 13.23 4.82 2.08
C GLY A 168 12.46 6.10 1.81
N THR A 169 11.31 6.20 2.47
CA THR A 169 10.43 7.36 2.49
C THR A 169 10.66 8.19 3.76
N PRO A 170 10.27 9.49 3.75
CA PRO A 170 10.19 10.27 4.97
C PRO A 170 9.32 9.59 6.03
N LYS A 171 9.66 9.75 7.31
CA LYS A 171 8.88 9.18 8.43
C LYS A 171 7.42 9.65 8.45
N THR A 172 7.14 10.80 7.86
CA THR A 172 5.80 11.40 7.73
C THR A 172 4.87 10.64 6.78
N ASP A 173 5.41 9.74 5.97
CA ASP A 173 4.66 8.92 5.03
C ASP A 173 4.33 7.53 5.59
N THR A 174 4.19 7.42 6.90
CA THR A 174 3.80 6.17 7.57
C THR A 174 2.50 6.36 8.33
N LEU A 175 1.53 5.49 8.08
CA LEU A 175 0.35 5.33 8.93
C LEU A 175 0.62 4.24 9.95
N TYR A 176 0.57 4.61 11.22
CA TYR A 176 0.61 3.67 12.33
C TYR A 176 -0.81 3.23 12.63
N THR A 177 -1.05 1.94 12.67
CA THR A 177 -2.39 1.40 12.86
C THR A 177 -2.45 0.39 13.99
N TYR A 178 -3.62 0.32 14.62
CA TYR A 178 -4.09 -0.80 15.41
C TYR A 178 -5.35 -1.34 14.77
N ARG A 179 -5.48 -2.65 14.58
CA ARG A 179 -6.67 -3.28 14.02
C ARG A 179 -7.06 -4.50 14.82
N ALA A 180 -8.36 -4.60 15.13
CA ALA A 180 -8.92 -5.70 15.91
C ALA A 180 -10.35 -5.99 15.47
N TYR A 181 -10.75 -7.25 15.63
CA TYR A 181 -12.11 -7.73 15.44
C TYR A 181 -12.69 -8.02 16.82
N TYR A 182 -13.73 -7.28 17.15
CA TYR A 182 -14.43 -7.42 18.42
C TYR A 182 -15.68 -8.28 18.27
N GLU A 183 -16.05 -8.97 19.34
CA GLU A 183 -17.30 -9.68 19.43
C GLU A 183 -18.49 -8.73 19.26
N ARG A 184 -19.56 -9.23 18.70
CA ARG A 184 -20.84 -8.55 18.59
C ARG A 184 -21.82 -9.16 19.58
N ILE A 185 -22.37 -8.34 20.50
CA ILE A 185 -23.15 -8.83 21.63
C ILE A 185 -24.67 -8.77 21.39
N THR A 186 -25.14 -8.13 20.31
CA THR A 186 -26.55 -8.13 19.88
C THR A 186 -26.64 -8.18 18.37
N ASP A 187 -27.83 -8.41 17.83
CA ASP A 187 -28.09 -8.45 16.38
C ASP A 187 -28.31 -7.06 15.74
N GLU A 188 -28.16 -6.00 16.51
CA GLU A 188 -28.24 -4.63 16.00
C GLU A 188 -27.14 -4.38 14.95
N MET A 189 -27.45 -3.63 13.90
CA MET A 189 -26.54 -3.29 12.83
C MET A 189 -26.69 -1.82 12.46
N SER A 190 -25.56 -1.13 12.28
CA SER A 190 -25.60 0.22 11.71
C SER A 190 -25.94 0.20 10.23
N ASP A 191 -26.60 1.25 9.75
CA ASP A 191 -26.85 1.49 8.32
C ASP A 191 -26.31 2.89 7.94
N PRO A 192 -25.33 2.96 7.05
CA PRO A 192 -24.54 1.84 6.49
C PRO A 192 -23.63 1.17 7.54
N PRO A 193 -23.19 -0.08 7.29
CA PRO A 193 -22.41 -0.83 8.28
C PRO A 193 -20.96 -0.37 8.41
N PHE A 194 -20.43 0.38 7.44
CA PHE A 194 -19.07 0.87 7.45
C PHE A 194 -19.03 2.37 7.77
N HIS A 195 -18.43 2.72 8.89
CA HIS A 195 -18.18 4.09 9.31
C HIS A 195 -16.69 4.40 9.25
N PHE A 196 -16.34 5.45 8.52
CA PHE A 196 -14.98 5.94 8.34
C PHE A 196 -14.85 7.34 8.96
N TYR A 197 -13.88 7.53 9.84
CA TYR A 197 -13.69 8.75 10.62
C TYR A 197 -12.41 9.45 10.22
N PHE A 198 -12.51 10.72 9.89
CA PHE A 198 -11.35 11.60 9.72
C PHE A 198 -11.04 12.31 11.03
N TYR A 199 -9.77 12.28 11.42
CA TYR A 199 -9.26 12.97 12.61
C TYR A 199 -10.05 12.69 13.88
N HIS A 200 -10.42 11.44 14.04
CA HIS A 200 -11.18 10.98 15.19
C HIS A 200 -10.50 11.38 16.49
N MET A 201 -11.26 12.00 17.40
CA MET A 201 -10.78 12.55 18.68
C MET A 201 -9.63 13.55 18.54
N GLY A 202 -9.58 14.29 17.42
CA GLY A 202 -8.53 15.27 17.13
C GLY A 202 -7.20 14.69 16.67
N ARG A 203 -7.05 13.35 16.59
CA ARG A 203 -5.85 12.67 16.11
C ARG A 203 -5.78 12.71 14.58
N LYS A 204 -4.70 13.22 14.03
CA LYS A 204 -4.46 13.20 12.59
C LYS A 204 -4.26 11.77 12.10
N GLY A 205 -5.20 11.31 11.32
CA GLY A 205 -5.26 9.95 10.80
C GLY A 205 -6.66 9.58 10.39
N ILE A 206 -6.90 8.29 10.29
CA ILE A 206 -8.18 7.71 9.91
C ILE A 206 -8.51 6.57 10.86
N ASP A 207 -9.77 6.50 11.25
CA ASP A 207 -10.29 5.35 11.96
C ASP A 207 -11.48 4.78 11.19
N TRP A 208 -11.80 3.52 11.42
CA TRP A 208 -13.07 2.96 10.94
C TRP A 208 -13.67 1.95 11.90
N VAL A 209 -14.97 1.76 11.72
CA VAL A 209 -15.76 0.69 12.31
C VAL A 209 -16.58 0.04 11.21
N ILE A 210 -16.45 -1.26 11.04
CA ILE A 210 -17.26 -2.05 10.10
C ILE A 210 -18.04 -3.08 10.90
N THR A 211 -19.37 -2.99 10.85
CA THR A 211 -20.26 -3.98 11.47
C THR A 211 -20.52 -5.12 10.49
N HIS A 212 -19.95 -6.29 10.78
CA HIS A 212 -20.23 -7.54 10.09
C HIS A 212 -21.33 -8.32 10.82
N LYS A 213 -21.79 -9.42 10.20
CA LYS A 213 -22.81 -10.28 10.81
C LYS A 213 -22.39 -10.80 12.19
N ASP A 214 -21.15 -11.26 12.33
CA ASP A 214 -20.70 -12.01 13.51
C ASP A 214 -19.64 -11.26 14.33
N TYR A 215 -19.13 -10.11 13.83
CA TYR A 215 -18.07 -9.35 14.49
C TYR A 215 -18.07 -7.87 14.06
N ILE A 216 -17.28 -7.08 14.77
CA ILE A 216 -17.04 -5.67 14.45
C ILE A 216 -15.54 -5.49 14.19
N ASP A 217 -15.19 -5.05 12.97
CA ASP A 217 -13.82 -4.74 12.55
C ASP A 217 -13.55 -3.27 12.81
N ILE A 218 -12.56 -2.97 13.63
CA ILE A 218 -12.10 -1.61 13.86
C ILE A 218 -10.66 -1.42 13.39
N LEU A 219 -10.39 -0.23 12.90
CA LEU A 219 -9.02 0.27 12.73
C LEU A 219 -8.91 1.63 13.41
N VAL A 220 -7.84 1.79 14.17
CA VAL A 220 -7.38 3.08 14.72
C VAL A 220 -6.08 3.43 14.03
N GLY A 221 -6.03 4.57 13.31
CA GLY A 221 -4.87 4.96 12.51
C GLY A 221 -4.37 6.37 12.83
N SER A 222 -3.06 6.57 12.75
CA SER A 222 -2.42 7.87 13.04
C SER A 222 -1.17 8.06 12.19
N PHE A 223 -0.90 9.31 11.77
CA PHE A 223 0.39 9.68 11.16
C PHE A 223 1.54 9.80 12.18
N SER A 224 1.25 9.56 13.46
CA SER A 224 2.24 9.47 14.54
C SER A 224 2.12 8.11 15.23
N PRO A 225 3.19 7.61 15.88
CA PRO A 225 3.10 6.35 16.64
C PRO A 225 1.95 6.37 17.64
N LEU A 226 1.11 5.34 17.62
CA LEU A 226 -0.04 5.18 18.53
C LEU A 226 0.41 4.71 19.91
N THR A 227 -0.06 5.40 20.95
CA THR A 227 0.03 4.96 22.34
C THR A 227 -1.10 3.99 22.68
N GLU A 228 -0.93 3.15 23.72
CA GLU A 228 -2.00 2.26 24.20
C GLU A 228 -3.24 3.06 24.63
N LYS A 229 -3.02 4.21 25.28
CA LYS A 229 -4.11 5.09 25.72
C LYS A 229 -4.93 5.63 24.55
N GLU A 230 -4.30 6.08 23.46
CA GLU A 230 -5.02 6.56 22.28
C GLU A 230 -5.85 5.48 21.61
N ILE A 231 -5.35 4.23 21.62
CA ILE A 231 -6.10 3.07 21.12
C ILE A 231 -7.30 2.79 22.03
N GLU A 232 -7.08 2.73 23.34
CA GLU A 232 -8.13 2.46 24.32
C GLU A 232 -9.23 3.54 24.29
N ASP A 233 -8.84 4.81 24.27
CA ASP A 233 -9.78 5.94 24.18
C ASP A 233 -10.64 5.85 22.91
N ALA A 234 -10.04 5.54 21.76
CA ALA A 234 -10.77 5.40 20.51
C ALA A 234 -11.72 4.19 20.52
N VAL A 235 -11.28 3.05 21.06
CA VAL A 235 -12.12 1.84 21.18
C VAL A 235 -13.30 2.09 22.13
N ASN A 236 -13.09 2.81 23.22
CA ASN A 236 -14.16 3.14 24.17
C ASN A 236 -15.16 4.13 23.55
N ASP A 237 -14.70 5.11 22.77
CA ASP A 237 -15.58 6.02 22.04
C ASP A 237 -16.45 5.25 21.02
N PHE A 238 -15.87 4.27 20.31
CA PHE A 238 -16.62 3.41 19.40
C PHE A 238 -17.66 2.56 20.13
N ARG A 239 -17.36 2.00 21.31
CA ARG A 239 -18.36 1.28 22.12
C ARG A 239 -19.51 2.18 22.56
N GLY A 240 -19.23 3.44 22.85
CA GLY A 240 -20.26 4.45 23.13
C GLY A 240 -21.18 4.72 21.95
N GLU A 241 -20.64 4.74 20.74
CA GLU A 241 -21.40 4.96 19.49
C GLU A 241 -22.08 3.68 18.97
N PHE A 242 -21.46 2.51 19.19
CA PHE A 242 -21.94 1.19 18.75
C PHE A 242 -22.10 0.27 19.97
N PRO A 243 -23.19 0.40 20.75
CA PRO A 243 -23.35 -0.31 22.03
C PRO A 243 -23.44 -1.84 21.89
N TYR A 244 -23.61 -2.35 20.68
CA TYR A 244 -23.55 -3.77 20.35
C TYR A 244 -22.11 -4.29 20.16
N MET A 245 -21.08 -3.46 20.30
CA MET A 245 -19.67 -3.84 20.29
C MET A 245 -19.23 -4.30 21.68
N GLY A 246 -18.90 -5.58 21.81
CA GLY A 246 -18.42 -6.17 23.05
C GLY A 246 -16.96 -5.82 23.37
N THR A 247 -16.41 -6.47 24.40
CA THR A 247 -15.04 -6.25 24.86
C THR A 247 -14.06 -7.31 24.39
N GLY A 248 -14.57 -8.49 24.03
CA GLY A 248 -13.76 -9.63 23.58
C GLY A 248 -13.16 -9.39 22.19
N ILE A 249 -11.83 -9.54 22.08
CA ILE A 249 -11.13 -9.53 20.80
C ILE A 249 -11.17 -10.95 20.24
N LEU A 250 -11.80 -11.12 19.09
CA LEU A 250 -11.91 -12.42 18.40
C LEU A 250 -10.66 -12.72 17.56
N ARG A 251 -10.07 -11.69 16.93
CA ARG A 251 -8.86 -11.79 16.14
C ARG A 251 -8.21 -10.41 15.92
N GLY A 252 -7.00 -10.38 15.41
CA GLY A 252 -6.23 -9.14 15.28
C GLY A 252 -5.67 -8.68 16.61
N GLY A 253 -6.02 -7.48 17.05
CA GLY A 253 -5.43 -6.85 18.24
C GLY A 253 -3.96 -6.48 18.05
N GLN A 254 -3.57 -6.16 16.80
CA GLN A 254 -2.19 -5.96 16.41
C GLN A 254 -1.96 -4.55 15.88
N LYS A 255 -0.74 -4.04 16.15
CA LYS A 255 -0.24 -2.82 15.54
C LYS A 255 0.44 -3.13 14.22
N SER A 256 0.31 -2.24 13.25
CA SER A 256 1.03 -2.31 11.99
C SER A 256 1.50 -0.94 11.51
N ARG A 257 2.34 -0.93 10.48
CA ARG A 257 2.83 0.28 9.82
C ARG A 257 2.57 0.14 8.34
N ILE A 258 1.87 1.10 7.78
CA ILE A 258 1.53 1.15 6.37
C ILE A 258 2.30 2.30 5.74
N PRO A 259 3.18 2.06 4.74
CA PRO A 259 3.77 3.15 4.00
C PRO A 259 2.68 3.85 3.19
N LEU A 260 2.58 5.17 3.27
CA LEU A 260 1.62 5.96 2.49
C LEU A 260 2.30 6.90 1.49
N GLY A 261 3.56 6.67 1.21
CA GLY A 261 4.35 7.50 0.32
C GLY A 261 4.17 7.17 -1.16
N ARG A 262 4.84 7.96 -1.98
CA ARG A 262 5.04 7.64 -3.39
C ARG A 262 5.99 6.46 -3.54
N THR A 263 5.80 5.66 -4.60
CA THR A 263 6.77 4.64 -5.01
C THR A 263 8.18 5.22 -5.06
N LEU A 264 9.15 4.49 -4.53
CA LEU A 264 10.55 4.96 -4.50
C LEU A 264 11.06 5.23 -5.91
N PRO A 265 11.83 6.33 -6.13
CA PRO A 265 12.24 6.72 -7.46
C PRO A 265 13.24 5.77 -8.13
N VAL A 266 14.05 5.04 -7.35
CA VAL A 266 14.96 4.01 -7.86
C VAL A 266 14.85 2.78 -6.98
N ILE A 267 14.32 1.68 -7.55
CA ILE A 267 14.03 0.42 -6.87
C ILE A 267 14.83 -0.76 -7.43
N VAL A 268 15.76 -0.51 -8.33
CA VAL A 268 16.55 -1.53 -9.02
C VAL A 268 18.03 -1.16 -9.06
N CYS A 269 18.89 -2.18 -9.03
CA CYS A 269 20.31 -2.10 -9.41
C CYS A 269 20.74 -3.45 -9.99
N ASP A 270 22.02 -3.60 -10.37
CA ASP A 270 22.52 -4.86 -10.89
C ASP A 270 22.29 -6.01 -9.89
N GLY A 271 21.53 -7.04 -10.31
CA GLY A 271 21.17 -8.19 -9.48
C GLY A 271 20.11 -7.94 -8.39
N TYR A 272 19.43 -6.80 -8.39
CA TYR A 272 18.45 -6.45 -7.36
C TYR A 272 17.23 -5.72 -7.91
N ALA A 273 16.04 -6.09 -7.40
CA ALA A 273 14.81 -5.36 -7.62
C ALA A 273 13.90 -5.41 -6.37
N ALA A 274 13.38 -4.26 -5.94
CA ALA A 274 12.38 -4.22 -4.87
C ALA A 274 10.95 -4.32 -5.42
N VAL A 275 10.04 -4.93 -4.64
CA VAL A 275 8.63 -5.08 -4.95
C VAL A 275 7.77 -4.96 -3.70
N GLY A 276 6.51 -4.55 -3.84
CA GLY A 276 5.60 -4.37 -2.71
C GLY A 276 6.01 -3.20 -1.80
N ASP A 277 5.85 -3.37 -0.49
CA ASP A 277 6.18 -2.32 0.48
C ASP A 277 7.67 -1.96 0.50
N SER A 278 8.57 -2.86 0.06
CA SER A 278 9.99 -2.55 -0.12
C SER A 278 10.23 -1.48 -1.19
N ALA A 279 9.31 -1.34 -2.15
CA ALA A 279 9.32 -0.32 -3.20
C ALA A 279 8.26 0.78 -2.98
N VAL A 280 7.49 0.70 -1.89
CA VAL A 280 6.32 1.55 -1.61
C VAL A 280 5.28 1.49 -2.75
N MET A 281 4.87 0.26 -3.10
CA MET A 281 3.86 -0.01 -4.12
C MET A 281 2.46 0.01 -3.50
N ILE A 282 1.97 1.19 -3.22
CA ILE A 282 0.72 1.40 -2.50
C ILE A 282 -0.02 2.62 -3.06
N GLU A 283 -1.33 2.67 -2.88
CA GLU A 283 -2.13 3.88 -3.09
C GLU A 283 -2.00 4.80 -1.87
N PRO A 284 -1.45 5.99 -2.02
CA PRO A 284 -1.10 6.85 -0.87
C PRO A 284 -2.31 7.32 -0.05
N LEU A 285 -3.50 7.36 -0.64
CA LEU A 285 -4.71 7.86 0.03
C LEU A 285 -5.47 6.76 0.78
N SER A 286 -5.59 5.58 0.17
CA SER A 286 -6.34 4.44 0.73
C SER A 286 -5.48 3.50 1.58
N GLY A 287 -4.17 3.48 1.37
CA GLY A 287 -3.27 2.49 1.95
C GLY A 287 -3.36 1.10 1.30
N SER A 288 -4.07 0.96 0.18
CA SER A 288 -4.22 -0.32 -0.54
C SER A 288 -2.97 -0.64 -1.36
N GLY A 289 -2.30 -1.75 -1.03
CA GLY A 289 -1.05 -2.16 -1.68
C GLY A 289 -1.07 -3.56 -2.30
N ILE A 290 -2.07 -4.41 -1.98
CA ILE A 290 -2.09 -5.81 -2.39
C ILE A 290 -2.08 -5.95 -3.91
N SER A 291 -3.03 -5.30 -4.59
CA SER A 291 -3.18 -5.39 -6.05
C SER A 291 -1.96 -4.85 -6.78
N GLN A 292 -1.44 -3.71 -6.34
CA GLN A 292 -0.25 -3.10 -6.94
C GLN A 292 1.01 -3.93 -6.70
N SER A 293 1.14 -4.56 -5.53
CA SER A 293 2.25 -5.46 -5.21
C SER A 293 2.21 -6.72 -6.06
N MET A 294 1.03 -7.35 -6.23
CA MET A 294 0.87 -8.54 -7.09
C MET A 294 1.24 -8.25 -8.54
N LEU A 295 0.72 -7.14 -9.09
CA LEU A 295 1.04 -6.73 -10.46
C LEU A 295 2.49 -6.27 -10.61
N GLY A 296 3.06 -5.62 -9.61
CA GLY A 296 4.48 -5.29 -9.56
C GLY A 296 5.36 -6.54 -9.67
N GLY A 297 5.01 -7.60 -8.93
CA GLY A 297 5.68 -8.90 -9.01
C GLY A 297 5.56 -9.56 -10.38
N LYS A 298 4.37 -9.49 -11.00
CA LYS A 298 4.13 -9.98 -12.37
C LYS A 298 4.97 -9.22 -13.41
N ILE A 299 4.98 -7.88 -13.37
CA ILE A 299 5.76 -7.04 -14.29
C ILE A 299 7.26 -7.33 -14.15
N LEU A 300 7.75 -7.51 -12.91
CA LEU A 300 9.14 -7.88 -12.66
C LEU A 300 9.47 -9.24 -13.28
N ALA A 301 8.63 -10.24 -13.04
CA ALA A 301 8.81 -11.57 -13.61
C ALA A 301 8.84 -11.55 -15.14
N GLU A 302 7.87 -10.88 -15.78
CA GLU A 302 7.84 -10.72 -17.25
C GLU A 302 9.11 -10.04 -17.78
N THR A 303 9.60 -9.01 -17.10
CA THR A 303 10.84 -8.32 -17.50
C THR A 303 12.04 -9.25 -17.45
N VAL A 304 12.15 -10.06 -16.38
CA VAL A 304 13.23 -11.03 -16.21
C VAL A 304 13.14 -12.17 -17.23
N ILE A 305 11.95 -12.71 -17.48
CA ILE A 305 11.70 -13.78 -18.46
C ILE A 305 12.07 -13.32 -19.87
N ASN A 306 11.70 -12.09 -20.24
CA ASN A 306 11.93 -11.54 -21.57
C ASN A 306 13.34 -10.98 -21.77
N SER A 307 14.25 -11.09 -20.78
CA SER A 307 15.62 -10.62 -20.92
C SER A 307 16.43 -11.53 -21.83
N ALA A 308 16.79 -11.02 -23.00
CA ALA A 308 17.52 -11.79 -24.02
C ALA A 308 18.99 -12.07 -23.65
N SER A 309 19.63 -11.18 -22.87
CA SER A 309 21.06 -11.24 -22.58
C SER A 309 21.44 -12.24 -21.50
N GLY A 310 20.47 -12.72 -20.75
CA GLY A 310 20.78 -13.59 -19.61
C GLY A 310 21.31 -12.87 -18.37
N GLU A 311 21.90 -11.69 -18.43
CA GLU A 311 22.32 -10.91 -17.27
C GLU A 311 21.15 -10.02 -16.76
N LEU A 312 21.01 -9.95 -15.43
CA LEU A 312 19.98 -9.12 -14.80
C LEU A 312 20.64 -7.84 -14.28
N THR A 313 20.96 -7.00 -15.27
CA THR A 313 21.57 -5.68 -15.01
C THR A 313 20.51 -4.63 -14.74
N LYS A 314 20.92 -3.50 -14.19
CA LYS A 314 20.07 -2.34 -13.94
C LYS A 314 19.37 -1.82 -15.20
N GLU A 315 20.02 -1.93 -16.39
CA GLU A 315 19.43 -1.54 -17.68
C GLU A 315 18.21 -2.40 -18.00
N ILE A 316 18.30 -3.70 -17.76
CA ILE A 316 17.19 -4.64 -17.94
C ILE A 316 16.10 -4.39 -16.88
N LEU A 317 16.51 -4.29 -15.61
CA LEU A 317 15.58 -4.12 -14.50
C LEU A 317 14.92 -2.73 -14.49
N TRP A 318 15.54 -1.73 -15.13
CA TRP A 318 14.91 -0.41 -15.33
C TRP A 318 13.63 -0.49 -16.16
N LYS A 319 13.52 -1.42 -17.10
CA LYS A 319 12.28 -1.65 -17.87
C LYS A 319 11.12 -2.06 -16.98
N TYR A 320 11.38 -2.89 -15.96
CA TYR A 320 10.40 -3.21 -14.92
C TYR A 320 9.97 -1.95 -14.16
N GLN A 321 10.95 -1.18 -13.66
CA GLN A 321 10.66 0.03 -12.89
C GLN A 321 9.90 1.05 -13.74
N TYR A 322 10.31 1.31 -14.97
CA TYR A 322 9.63 2.24 -15.89
C TYR A 322 8.19 1.81 -16.16
N ARG A 323 7.98 0.51 -16.48
CA ARG A 323 6.64 -0.02 -16.75
C ARG A 323 5.75 0.08 -15.51
N TYR A 324 6.21 -0.34 -14.35
CA TYR A 324 5.46 -0.21 -13.09
C TYR A 324 5.11 1.26 -12.81
N PHE A 325 6.07 2.16 -12.97
CA PHE A 325 5.85 3.58 -12.75
C PHE A 325 4.74 4.12 -13.66
N LYS A 326 4.76 3.82 -14.95
CA LYS A 326 3.76 4.28 -15.92
C LYS A 326 2.38 3.65 -15.72
N GLU A 327 2.32 2.38 -15.34
CA GLU A 327 1.05 1.68 -15.13
C GLU A 327 0.37 2.06 -13.81
N PHE A 328 1.13 2.34 -12.75
CA PHE A 328 0.61 2.53 -11.39
C PHE A 328 1.13 3.79 -10.69
N ALA A 329 2.43 3.92 -10.48
CA ALA A 329 3.00 4.95 -9.61
C ALA A 329 2.64 6.37 -10.07
N GLU A 330 2.69 6.65 -11.37
CA GLU A 330 2.30 7.94 -11.93
C GLU A 330 0.84 8.28 -11.62
N LYS A 331 -0.05 7.29 -11.65
CA LYS A 331 -1.48 7.48 -11.37
C LYS A 331 -1.77 7.74 -9.90
N ASN A 332 -0.90 7.28 -9.00
CA ASN A 332 -1.03 7.46 -7.54
C ASN A 332 -0.53 8.84 -7.05
N ILE A 333 0.19 9.59 -7.87
CA ILE A 333 0.76 10.89 -7.42
C ILE A 333 -0.32 11.92 -7.07
N PRO A 334 -1.44 12.06 -7.79
CA PRO A 334 -2.53 12.92 -7.35
C PRO A 334 -3.04 12.58 -5.94
N ASP A 335 -3.14 11.29 -5.61
CA ASP A 335 -3.58 10.83 -4.29
C ASP A 335 -2.57 11.18 -3.19
N ASP A 336 -1.27 11.12 -3.49
CA ASP A 336 -0.22 11.57 -2.58
C ASP A 336 -0.31 13.08 -2.32
N ILE A 337 -0.59 13.87 -3.34
CA ILE A 337 -0.80 15.33 -3.21
C ILE A 337 -2.02 15.62 -2.33
N ILE A 338 -3.12 14.88 -2.53
CA ILE A 338 -4.35 15.03 -1.73
C ILE A 338 -4.10 14.58 -0.28
N LYS A 339 -3.41 13.46 -0.06
CA LYS A 339 -2.98 13.02 1.27
C LYS A 339 -2.16 14.10 1.97
N GLY A 340 -1.19 14.68 1.27
CA GLY A 340 -0.40 15.80 1.77
C GLY A 340 -1.28 16.97 2.21
N PHE A 341 -2.25 17.37 1.40
CA PHE A 341 -3.21 18.41 1.78
C PHE A 341 -3.98 18.05 3.05
N LEU A 342 -4.52 16.84 3.15
CA LEU A 342 -5.23 16.39 4.34
C LEU A 342 -4.31 16.41 5.57
N SER A 343 -3.07 15.96 5.46
CA SER A 343 -2.10 15.97 6.57
C SER A 343 -1.80 17.37 7.12
N TYR A 344 -1.83 18.40 6.27
CA TYR A 344 -1.61 19.81 6.65
C TYR A 344 -2.90 20.59 6.96
N THR A 345 -4.07 19.95 6.79
CA THR A 345 -5.37 20.56 7.13
C THR A 345 -5.66 20.33 8.61
N SER A 346 -6.23 21.32 9.32
CA SER A 346 -6.66 21.11 10.70
C SER A 346 -8.05 20.44 10.76
N ALA A 347 -8.41 19.90 11.94
CA ALA A 347 -9.74 19.33 12.15
C ALA A 347 -10.84 20.34 11.86
N GLU A 348 -10.68 21.61 12.31
CA GLU A 348 -11.65 22.68 12.09
C GLU A 348 -11.74 23.07 10.60
N GLU A 349 -10.62 23.04 9.88
CA GLU A 349 -10.61 23.30 8.44
C GLU A 349 -11.33 22.18 7.68
N LEU A 350 -11.09 20.92 8.05
CA LEU A 350 -11.76 19.76 7.45
C LEU A 350 -13.28 19.77 7.75
N ASP A 351 -13.66 20.06 8.99
CA ASP A 351 -15.06 20.28 9.36
C ASP A 351 -15.70 21.36 8.53
N TYR A 352 -14.99 22.49 8.35
CA TYR A 352 -15.48 23.57 7.52
C TYR A 352 -15.69 23.13 6.06
N LEU A 353 -14.74 22.38 5.48
CA LEU A 353 -14.84 21.89 4.10
C LEU A 353 -16.07 20.99 3.90
N VAL A 354 -16.35 20.12 4.86
CA VAL A 354 -17.53 19.25 4.83
C VAL A 354 -18.82 20.01 5.09
N LYS A 355 -18.87 20.85 6.13
CA LYS A 355 -20.08 21.63 6.51
C LYS A 355 -20.48 22.65 5.45
N SER A 356 -19.51 23.24 4.76
CA SER A 356 -19.75 24.19 3.66
C SER A 356 -19.99 23.52 2.31
N ARG A 357 -20.05 22.18 2.27
CA ARG A 357 -20.25 21.38 1.05
C ARG A 357 -19.16 21.60 -0.02
N ILE A 358 -17.97 21.99 0.38
CA ILE A 358 -16.79 22.01 -0.49
C ILE A 358 -16.35 20.56 -0.75
N LEU A 359 -16.34 19.73 0.31
CA LEU A 359 -16.26 18.27 0.22
C LEU A 359 -17.65 17.67 0.43
N THR A 360 -18.09 16.83 -0.48
CA THR A 360 -19.39 16.16 -0.47
C THR A 360 -19.22 14.64 -0.65
N GLU A 361 -20.32 13.92 -0.62
CA GLU A 361 -20.36 12.47 -0.85
C GLU A 361 -19.70 12.07 -2.17
N LYS A 362 -19.79 12.93 -3.19
CA LYS A 362 -19.24 12.67 -4.52
C LYS A 362 -17.72 12.55 -4.49
N GLU A 363 -17.06 13.42 -3.75
CA GLU A 363 -15.58 13.41 -3.64
C GLU A 363 -15.07 12.20 -2.84
N PHE A 364 -15.88 11.64 -1.93
CA PHE A 364 -15.52 10.46 -1.15
C PHE A 364 -15.98 9.13 -1.77
N SER A 365 -16.97 9.15 -2.66
CA SER A 365 -17.52 7.93 -3.28
C SER A 365 -16.75 7.46 -4.51
N GLY A 366 -15.85 8.27 -5.04
CA GLY A 366 -15.18 8.04 -6.32
C GLY A 366 -14.00 7.05 -6.29
N GLY A 367 -13.64 6.48 -5.14
CA GLY A 367 -12.45 5.63 -5.03
C GLY A 367 -11.17 6.40 -5.44
N SER A 368 -10.25 5.74 -6.13
CA SER A 368 -9.05 6.39 -6.70
C SER A 368 -9.35 7.44 -7.79
N ASP A 369 -10.59 7.56 -8.22
CA ASP A 369 -11.08 8.57 -9.16
C ASP A 369 -11.66 9.82 -8.47
N ILE A 370 -11.10 10.26 -7.32
CA ILE A 370 -11.43 11.58 -6.74
C ILE A 370 -10.96 12.65 -7.73
N LYS A 371 -11.77 12.89 -8.73
CA LYS A 371 -11.61 14.01 -9.67
C LYS A 371 -12.20 15.25 -9.01
N LEU A 372 -11.41 15.92 -8.15
CA LEU A 372 -11.63 17.34 -7.90
C LEU A 372 -11.42 18.07 -9.24
N THR A 373 -12.50 18.23 -9.99
CA THR A 373 -12.42 19.01 -11.21
C THR A 373 -12.25 20.49 -10.83
N PHE A 374 -11.42 21.21 -11.55
CA PHE A 374 -11.26 22.65 -11.37
C PHE A 374 -12.61 23.41 -11.44
N GLY A 375 -13.58 22.90 -12.20
CA GLY A 375 -14.95 23.41 -12.28
C GLY A 375 -15.74 23.26 -10.97
N ASP A 376 -15.59 22.13 -10.26
CA ASP A 376 -16.26 21.91 -8.95
C ASP A 376 -15.70 22.87 -7.88
N ILE A 377 -14.40 23.20 -7.94
CA ILE A 377 -13.78 24.20 -7.05
C ILE A 377 -14.32 25.58 -7.32
N MET A 378 -14.49 25.99 -8.58
CA MET A 378 -14.99 27.33 -8.93
C MET A 378 -16.44 27.57 -8.51
N THR A 379 -17.30 26.54 -8.54
CA THR A 379 -18.69 26.66 -8.07
C THR A 379 -18.79 26.85 -6.55
N LYS A 380 -17.74 26.49 -5.79
CA LYS A 380 -17.67 26.59 -4.34
C LYS A 380 -16.89 27.82 -3.84
N VAL A 381 -16.50 28.72 -4.75
CA VAL A 381 -15.66 29.91 -4.49
C VAL A 381 -16.22 30.82 -3.36
N GLY A 382 -17.55 31.01 -3.31
CA GLY A 382 -18.15 31.84 -2.27
C GLY A 382 -17.90 31.36 -0.83
N ALA A 383 -17.85 30.05 -0.62
CA ALA A 383 -17.50 29.46 0.67
C ALA A 383 -16.00 29.57 0.94
N LEU A 384 -15.17 29.39 -0.10
CA LEU A 384 -13.71 29.49 0.02
C LEU A 384 -13.24 30.90 0.33
N LEU A 385 -13.89 31.94 -0.20
CA LEU A 385 -13.53 33.34 0.06
C LEU A 385 -13.59 33.74 1.55
N ARG A 386 -14.35 33.00 2.36
CA ARG A 386 -14.43 33.17 3.81
C ARG A 386 -13.22 32.61 4.56
N ARG A 387 -12.35 31.85 3.89
CA ARG A 387 -11.17 31.16 4.48
C ARG A 387 -9.96 31.25 3.55
N LEU A 388 -9.31 32.41 3.51
CA LEU A 388 -8.16 32.71 2.65
C LEU A 388 -7.01 31.69 2.78
N VAL A 389 -6.83 31.11 3.97
CA VAL A 389 -5.82 30.07 4.21
C VAL A 389 -6.11 28.81 3.37
N LEU A 390 -7.39 28.39 3.29
CA LEU A 390 -7.77 27.22 2.46
C LEU A 390 -7.57 27.49 0.98
N ILE A 391 -7.82 28.73 0.51
CA ILE A 391 -7.53 29.10 -0.88
C ILE A 391 -6.04 28.93 -1.19
N LYS A 392 -5.15 29.42 -0.32
CA LYS A 392 -3.71 29.25 -0.51
C LYS A 392 -3.31 27.76 -0.57
N LYS A 393 -3.86 26.92 0.31
CA LYS A 393 -3.62 25.47 0.31
C LYS A 393 -4.09 24.83 -0.99
N LEU A 394 -5.30 25.15 -1.47
CA LEU A 394 -5.85 24.62 -2.73
C LEU A 394 -5.05 25.07 -3.96
N LEU A 395 -4.59 26.33 -3.99
CA LEU A 395 -3.70 26.81 -5.05
C LEU A 395 -2.35 26.06 -5.05
N THR A 396 -1.84 25.71 -3.87
CA THR A 396 -0.64 24.89 -3.75
C THR A 396 -0.86 23.50 -4.36
N ILE A 397 -2.01 22.85 -4.06
CA ILE A 397 -2.38 21.57 -4.70
C ILE A 397 -2.42 21.71 -6.22
N ALA A 398 -3.12 22.70 -6.74
CA ALA A 398 -3.24 22.93 -8.18
C ALA A 398 -1.86 23.09 -8.86
N LYS A 399 -0.94 23.84 -8.23
CA LYS A 399 0.44 23.98 -8.70
C LYS A 399 1.19 22.66 -8.66
N SER A 400 1.04 21.89 -7.59
CA SER A 400 1.64 20.56 -7.45
C SER A 400 1.11 19.60 -8.52
N LEU A 401 -0.20 19.57 -8.78
CA LEU A 401 -0.82 18.79 -9.85
C LEU A 401 -0.32 19.15 -11.26
N MET A 402 0.00 20.42 -11.51
CA MET A 402 0.62 20.83 -12.77
C MET A 402 2.10 20.42 -12.87
N LYS A 403 2.83 20.50 -11.75
CA LYS A 403 4.24 20.14 -11.68
C LYS A 403 4.45 18.64 -11.85
N TYR A 404 3.61 17.80 -11.22
CA TYR A 404 3.79 16.35 -11.29
C TYR A 404 3.75 15.80 -12.71
N LYS A 405 2.82 16.29 -13.55
CA LYS A 405 2.73 15.87 -14.96
C LYS A 405 4.05 16.04 -15.72
N LYS A 406 4.76 17.15 -15.47
CA LYS A 406 6.06 17.40 -16.10
C LYS A 406 7.14 16.46 -15.56
N VAL A 407 7.14 16.22 -14.23
CA VAL A 407 8.09 15.32 -13.59
C VAL A 407 7.89 13.89 -14.09
N CYS A 408 6.65 13.40 -14.13
CA CYS A 408 6.34 12.06 -14.61
C CYS A 408 6.68 11.88 -16.10
N ALA A 409 6.41 12.89 -16.92
CA ALA A 409 6.75 12.85 -18.35
C ALA A 409 8.27 12.85 -18.59
N SER A 410 9.08 13.34 -17.66
CA SER A 410 10.55 13.38 -17.79
C SER A 410 11.27 12.13 -17.27
N MET A 411 10.54 11.10 -16.79
CA MET A 411 11.16 9.83 -16.43
C MET A 411 11.79 9.17 -17.64
N PRO A 412 13.10 8.83 -17.60
CA PRO A 412 13.75 8.15 -18.70
C PRO A 412 13.15 6.77 -18.98
N SER A 413 12.83 6.49 -20.26
CA SER A 413 12.32 5.16 -20.67
C SER A 413 13.39 4.08 -20.68
N GLU A 414 14.62 4.47 -20.98
CA GLU A 414 15.80 3.61 -20.95
C GLU A 414 16.72 4.03 -19.78
N TYR A 415 17.57 3.11 -19.35
CA TYR A 415 18.53 3.41 -18.27
C TYR A 415 19.59 4.38 -18.79
N ASP A 416 19.57 5.58 -18.24
CA ASP A 416 20.58 6.60 -18.38
C ASP A 416 20.84 7.21 -17.00
N ARG A 417 22.04 7.01 -16.45
CA ARG A 417 22.36 7.40 -15.08
C ARG A 417 22.12 8.88 -14.81
N ASP A 418 22.61 9.75 -15.68
CA ASP A 418 22.54 11.20 -15.47
C ASP A 418 21.09 11.70 -15.60
N ALA A 419 20.35 11.18 -16.58
CA ALA A 419 18.94 11.48 -16.76
C ALA A 419 18.09 10.98 -15.58
N ILE A 420 18.38 9.78 -15.05
CA ILE A 420 17.72 9.21 -13.88
C ILE A 420 18.00 10.04 -12.64
N GLU A 421 19.25 10.41 -12.37
CA GLU A 421 19.60 11.25 -11.22
C GLU A 421 18.90 12.63 -11.28
N LYS A 422 18.84 13.22 -12.46
CA LYS A 422 18.11 14.48 -12.69
C LYS A 422 16.61 14.32 -12.42
N TRP A 423 16.00 13.27 -12.96
CA TRP A 423 14.59 12.95 -12.75
C TRP A 423 14.31 12.65 -11.28
N GLN A 424 15.14 11.84 -10.62
CA GLN A 424 15.02 11.48 -9.22
C GLN A 424 15.01 12.72 -8.30
N ARG A 425 15.92 13.67 -8.51
CA ARG A 425 15.93 14.93 -7.76
C ARG A 425 14.61 15.68 -7.93
N ALA A 426 14.17 15.85 -9.18
CA ALA A 426 12.89 16.53 -9.46
C ALA A 426 11.68 15.80 -8.85
N TYR A 427 11.73 14.44 -8.80
CA TYR A 427 10.68 13.61 -8.22
C TYR A 427 10.64 13.67 -6.68
N ILE A 428 11.80 13.77 -6.02
CA ILE A 428 11.90 13.88 -4.55
C ILE A 428 11.53 15.30 -4.09
N GLU A 429 11.96 16.34 -4.81
CA GLU A 429 11.68 17.74 -4.49
C GLU A 429 10.24 18.19 -4.82
N PHE A 430 9.54 17.34 -5.51
CA PHE A 430 8.14 17.56 -5.87
C PHE A 430 7.21 17.22 -4.72
#